data_56f44001cb241f01bf22bb42426b2033
#
_entry.id   56f44001cb241f01bf22bb42426b2033
#
_cell.length_a   1.000
_cell.length_b   1.000
_cell.length_c   1.000
_cell.angle_alpha   90.00
_cell.angle_beta   90.00
_cell.angle_gamma   90.00
#
_symmetry.space_group_name_H-M   'P 1'
#
loop_
_entity.id
_entity.type
_entity.pdbx_description
1 polymer ?
#
loop_
_entity_poly.entity_id
_entity_poly.type
_entity_poly.pdbx_seq_one_letter_code
_entity_poly.pdbx_strand_id
1 'polypeptide(L)'
;MADILILSTADWDHPLWTNKQHLAVSLADHGHRILYVDSLGIRPPRASTGRDFRRIIRRLRRAFRPARHVMPSVWVVSPPVIPGGWSGLPLAFNRLVLRLSLLYARFHINFKTSLLWVFTPFAARYLNLDHYPQVVYQCVDRIQSQPGMPSSFIDLAEQDLCERVDVVFTTAPRLQADLEPLNPRTYLFGNVADVQHFSAAMEKGHAPPADLPPVHGALILFVGAIDAYKLDLDMLNTLASTTPYWTYVLIGPVAETDPSTDVRTLNELSNVHLLGTRDYQDLPNYLACADIALLPLQLNDYTEHMYPMKFFEYLASGTPVVGTAIPSLLDQRDVALLCDSNAEAFRAAIECVLNGGGPDLDLRLERAKQNTYFKRTAEMLKHLRCL
;
A
#
# COMPACT_ATOMS: atom_id res chain seq x y z
N MET A 1 -12.45 -15.85 19.11
CA MET A 1 -11.44 -16.35 18.15
C MET A 1 -12.17 -16.81 16.90
N ALA A 2 -11.96 -16.20 15.76
CA ALA A 2 -12.60 -16.51 14.48
C ALA A 2 -11.56 -16.93 13.44
N ASP A 3 -12.02 -17.67 12.43
CA ASP A 3 -11.24 -18.09 11.27
C ASP A 3 -11.52 -17.14 10.11
N ILE A 4 -10.56 -16.30 9.76
CA ILE A 4 -10.69 -15.24 8.76
C ILE A 4 -9.92 -15.60 7.49
N LEU A 5 -10.63 -15.73 6.37
CA LEU A 5 -10.07 -15.92 5.04
C LEU A 5 -9.82 -14.57 4.39
N ILE A 6 -8.57 -14.24 4.06
CA ILE A 6 -8.20 -13.01 3.37
C ILE A 6 -7.90 -13.31 1.90
N LEU A 7 -8.65 -12.71 0.98
CA LEU A 7 -8.37 -12.74 -0.45
C LEU A 7 -7.62 -11.45 -0.84
N SER A 8 -6.30 -11.55 -0.94
CA SER A 8 -5.42 -10.41 -1.11
C SER A 8 -5.14 -10.06 -2.57
N THR A 9 -4.67 -8.83 -2.78
CA THR A 9 -4.08 -8.35 -4.05
C THR A 9 -2.55 -8.27 -4.00
N ALA A 10 -1.92 -8.64 -2.87
CA ALA A 10 -0.48 -8.69 -2.69
C ALA A 10 -0.03 -10.11 -2.32
N ASP A 11 1.14 -10.53 -2.78
CA ASP A 11 1.77 -11.77 -2.35
C ASP A 11 2.37 -11.56 -0.94
N TRP A 12 2.28 -12.57 -0.05
CA TRP A 12 2.81 -12.48 1.31
C TRP A 12 4.31 -12.15 1.35
N ASP A 13 5.09 -12.79 0.50
CA ASP A 13 6.55 -12.61 0.41
C ASP A 13 6.95 -11.40 -0.47
N HIS A 14 6.06 -10.42 -0.64
CA HIS A 14 6.43 -9.18 -1.31
C HIS A 14 7.39 -8.38 -0.41
N PRO A 15 8.53 -7.88 -0.93
CA PRO A 15 9.52 -7.18 -0.10
C PRO A 15 8.99 -5.90 0.54
N LEU A 16 8.04 -5.25 -0.12
CA LEU A 16 7.35 -4.07 0.43
C LEU A 16 5.98 -4.50 0.94
N TRP A 17 5.82 -4.54 2.24
CA TRP A 17 4.54 -4.84 2.86
C TRP A 17 3.55 -3.69 2.67
N THR A 18 2.31 -4.07 2.50
CA THR A 18 1.18 -3.15 2.29
C THR A 18 0.10 -3.41 3.34
N ASN A 19 -0.99 -2.66 3.29
CA ASN A 19 -2.15 -2.85 4.15
C ASN A 19 -2.59 -4.31 4.33
N LYS A 20 -2.39 -5.15 3.31
CA LYS A 20 -2.92 -6.52 3.29
C LYS A 20 -2.20 -7.43 4.27
N GLN A 21 -0.87 -7.41 4.26
CA GLN A 21 -0.04 -8.21 5.18
C GLN A 21 -0.16 -7.67 6.61
N HIS A 22 -0.05 -6.35 6.79
CA HIS A 22 -0.20 -5.71 8.09
C HIS A 22 -1.56 -5.96 8.73
N LEU A 23 -2.66 -5.94 7.93
CA LEU A 23 -3.98 -6.29 8.44
C LEU A 23 -4.02 -7.75 8.91
N ALA A 24 -3.46 -8.68 8.13
CA ALA A 24 -3.43 -10.09 8.49
C ALA A 24 -2.71 -10.32 9.83
N VAL A 25 -1.57 -9.65 10.03
CA VAL A 25 -0.83 -9.66 11.30
C VAL A 25 -1.69 -9.07 12.42
N SER A 26 -2.24 -7.89 12.20
CA SER A 26 -3.05 -7.21 13.22
C SER A 26 -4.29 -8.01 13.62
N LEU A 27 -4.97 -8.69 12.69
CA LEU A 27 -6.07 -9.59 13.00
C LEU A 27 -5.60 -10.81 13.82
N ALA A 28 -4.40 -11.33 13.54
CA ALA A 28 -3.81 -12.41 14.33
C ALA A 28 -3.49 -11.95 15.76
N ASP A 29 -2.96 -10.73 15.93
CA ASP A 29 -2.70 -10.10 17.22
C ASP A 29 -3.98 -9.86 18.06
N HIS A 30 -5.14 -9.71 17.37
CA HIS A 30 -6.46 -9.69 18.01
C HIS A 30 -7.02 -11.08 18.32
N GLY A 31 -6.22 -12.14 18.17
CA GLY A 31 -6.57 -13.51 18.55
C GLY A 31 -7.36 -14.29 17.50
N HIS A 32 -7.35 -13.87 16.23
CA HIS A 32 -7.99 -14.58 15.13
C HIS A 32 -7.00 -15.50 14.39
N ARG A 33 -7.51 -16.53 13.70
CA ARG A 33 -6.71 -17.37 12.80
C ARG A 33 -6.91 -16.89 11.37
N ILE A 34 -5.82 -16.74 10.64
CA ILE A 34 -5.81 -16.12 9.31
C ILE A 34 -5.36 -17.13 8.26
N LEU A 35 -6.18 -17.30 7.22
CA LEU A 35 -5.77 -17.94 5.99
C LEU A 35 -5.65 -16.88 4.90
N TYR A 36 -4.40 -16.49 4.62
CA TYR A 36 -4.08 -15.46 3.62
C TYR A 36 -3.90 -16.11 2.24
N VAL A 37 -4.63 -15.62 1.26
CA VAL A 37 -4.50 -16.04 -0.14
C VAL A 37 -3.69 -14.99 -0.90
N ASP A 38 -2.57 -15.41 -1.46
CA ASP A 38 -1.74 -14.57 -2.32
C ASP A 38 -2.53 -14.01 -3.51
N SER A 39 -2.06 -12.89 -4.04
CA SER A 39 -2.69 -12.18 -5.16
C SER A 39 -3.07 -13.13 -6.31
N LEU A 40 -4.30 -13.05 -6.79
CA LEU A 40 -4.74 -13.78 -7.98
C LEU A 40 -4.25 -13.14 -9.29
N GLY A 41 -3.61 -11.95 -9.21
CA GLY A 41 -3.09 -11.20 -10.35
C GLY A 41 -4.21 -10.50 -11.13
N ILE A 42 -4.39 -9.20 -10.87
CA ILE A 42 -5.40 -8.39 -11.57
C ILE A 42 -4.98 -8.12 -13.01
N ARG A 43 -3.70 -7.89 -13.26
CA ARG A 43 -3.17 -7.62 -14.60
C ARG A 43 -2.81 -8.90 -15.34
N PRO A 44 -3.15 -9.01 -16.64
CA PRO A 44 -2.59 -10.05 -17.48
C PRO A 44 -1.06 -9.90 -17.54
N PRO A 45 -0.31 -11.03 -17.60
CA PRO A 45 1.13 -10.98 -17.71
C PRO A 45 1.52 -10.29 -19.03
N ARG A 46 2.46 -9.35 -18.95
CA ARG A 46 3.06 -8.75 -20.14
C ARG A 46 4.18 -9.66 -20.64
N ALA A 47 4.10 -10.10 -21.88
CA ALA A 47 5.05 -11.06 -22.49
C ALA A 47 6.52 -10.57 -22.57
N SER A 48 6.77 -9.30 -22.24
CA SER A 48 8.06 -8.63 -22.46
C SER A 48 9.04 -8.65 -21.28
N THR A 49 8.67 -9.18 -20.10
CA THR A 49 9.55 -9.12 -18.93
C THR A 49 9.83 -10.50 -18.34
N GLY A 50 11.10 -10.89 -18.30
CA GLY A 50 11.55 -12.12 -17.62
C GLY A 50 11.19 -12.19 -16.12
N ARG A 51 10.71 -11.09 -15.55
CA ARG A 51 10.17 -11.00 -14.19
C ARG A 51 8.86 -11.77 -14.05
N ASP A 52 7.95 -11.65 -15.03
CA ASP A 52 6.64 -12.33 -15.00
C ASP A 52 6.80 -13.85 -15.13
N PHE A 53 7.77 -14.30 -15.94
CA PHE A 53 8.07 -15.73 -16.09
C PHE A 53 8.62 -16.36 -14.80
N ARG A 54 9.53 -15.65 -14.11
CA ARG A 54 10.03 -16.10 -12.79
C ARG A 54 8.93 -16.14 -11.74
N ARG A 55 7.98 -15.21 -11.80
CA ARG A 55 6.80 -15.13 -10.92
C ARG A 55 5.86 -16.32 -11.16
N ILE A 56 5.61 -16.68 -12.42
CA ILE A 56 4.80 -17.85 -12.81
C ILE A 56 5.45 -19.14 -12.33
N ILE A 57 6.75 -19.34 -12.58
CA ILE A 57 7.48 -20.54 -12.12
C ILE A 57 7.46 -20.64 -10.59
N ARG A 58 7.67 -19.53 -9.88
CA ARG A 58 7.62 -19.48 -8.42
C ARG A 58 6.24 -19.90 -7.93
N ARG A 59 5.16 -19.41 -8.56
CA ARG A 59 3.77 -19.75 -8.23
C ARG A 59 3.49 -21.24 -8.52
N LEU A 60 3.90 -21.76 -9.66
CA LEU A 60 3.74 -23.18 -9.98
C LEU A 60 4.47 -24.10 -8.98
N ARG A 61 5.66 -23.72 -8.54
CA ARG A 61 6.38 -24.47 -7.49
C ARG A 61 5.70 -24.42 -6.12
N ARG A 62 4.93 -23.38 -5.83
CA ARG A 62 4.18 -23.22 -4.57
C ARG A 62 2.78 -23.81 -4.65
N ALA A 63 2.25 -23.99 -5.84
CA ALA A 63 0.89 -24.46 -6.10
C ALA A 63 0.52 -25.80 -5.47
N PHE A 64 1.50 -26.68 -5.35
CA PHE A 64 1.33 -28.04 -4.80
C PHE A 64 1.70 -28.14 -3.32
N ARG A 65 1.98 -27.00 -2.66
CA ARG A 65 2.28 -26.99 -1.23
C ARG A 65 1.00 -26.76 -0.42
N PRO A 66 0.86 -27.45 0.74
CA PRO A 66 -0.20 -27.13 1.70
C PRO A 66 -0.08 -25.67 2.17
N ALA A 67 -1.11 -25.17 2.85
CA ALA A 67 -1.04 -23.86 3.48
C ALA A 67 0.24 -23.75 4.33
N ARG A 68 1.05 -22.74 4.02
CA ARG A 68 2.34 -22.52 4.67
C ARG A 68 2.12 -21.71 5.93
N HIS A 69 2.50 -22.24 7.09
CA HIS A 69 2.54 -21.48 8.35
C HIS A 69 3.69 -20.47 8.29
N VAL A 70 3.39 -19.19 8.38
CA VAL A 70 4.38 -18.11 8.21
C VAL A 70 4.67 -17.37 9.50
N MET A 71 3.70 -17.33 10.41
CA MET A 71 3.81 -16.74 11.74
C MET A 71 2.66 -17.27 12.61
N PRO A 72 2.68 -17.06 13.94
CA PRO A 72 1.61 -17.50 14.81
C PRO A 72 0.22 -17.10 14.29
N SER A 73 -0.68 -18.07 14.17
CA SER A 73 -2.06 -17.91 13.69
C SER A 73 -2.22 -17.45 12.22
N VAL A 74 -1.15 -17.39 11.42
CA VAL A 74 -1.21 -16.99 10.00
C VAL A 74 -0.68 -18.08 9.08
N TRP A 75 -1.52 -18.50 8.14
CA TRP A 75 -1.19 -19.43 7.06
C TRP A 75 -1.38 -18.77 5.71
N VAL A 76 -0.50 -19.09 4.75
CA VAL A 76 -0.52 -18.54 3.39
C VAL A 76 -0.73 -19.64 2.37
N VAL A 77 -1.62 -19.38 1.43
CA VAL A 77 -1.89 -20.22 0.27
C VAL A 77 -1.65 -19.44 -1.02
N SER A 78 -0.92 -20.06 -1.96
CA SER A 78 -0.58 -19.45 -3.26
C SER A 78 -1.21 -20.25 -4.39
N PRO A 79 -2.50 -20.05 -4.74
CA PRO A 79 -3.17 -20.82 -5.78
C PRO A 79 -2.53 -20.57 -7.15
N PRO A 80 -2.39 -21.63 -8.00
CA PRO A 80 -1.75 -21.50 -9.33
C PRO A 80 -2.75 -20.97 -10.37
N VAL A 81 -3.24 -19.76 -10.17
CA VAL A 81 -4.19 -19.08 -11.05
C VAL A 81 -3.51 -18.44 -12.25
N ILE A 82 -4.26 -18.25 -13.32
CA ILE A 82 -3.87 -17.48 -14.50
C ILE A 82 -4.10 -16.01 -14.20
N PRO A 83 -3.04 -15.17 -14.11
CA PRO A 83 -3.20 -13.74 -13.89
C PRO A 83 -4.03 -13.07 -14.99
N GLY A 84 -4.91 -12.14 -14.63
CA GLY A 84 -5.84 -11.52 -15.59
C GLY A 84 -6.97 -12.45 -16.08
N GLY A 85 -7.10 -13.64 -15.52
CA GLY A 85 -8.13 -14.60 -15.87
C GLY A 85 -9.46 -14.35 -15.16
N TRP A 86 -10.07 -13.18 -15.37
CA TRP A 86 -11.34 -12.78 -14.75
C TRP A 86 -12.58 -13.04 -15.64
N SER A 87 -12.40 -13.61 -16.85
CA SER A 87 -13.49 -13.92 -17.80
C SER A 87 -13.23 -15.22 -18.57
N GLY A 88 -14.26 -15.79 -19.16
CA GLY A 88 -14.19 -16.97 -20.04
C GLY A 88 -13.57 -18.22 -19.39
N LEU A 89 -12.86 -19.02 -20.20
CA LEU A 89 -12.21 -20.26 -19.76
C LEU A 89 -11.16 -20.05 -18.65
N PRO A 90 -10.30 -19.00 -18.69
CA PRO A 90 -9.37 -18.70 -17.61
C PRO A 90 -10.08 -18.46 -16.26
N LEU A 91 -11.23 -17.80 -16.25
CA LEU A 91 -12.02 -17.62 -15.04
C LEU A 91 -12.53 -18.95 -14.49
N ALA A 92 -13.07 -19.82 -15.35
CA ALA A 92 -13.56 -21.14 -14.94
C ALA A 92 -12.42 -21.99 -14.33
N PHE A 93 -11.25 -21.96 -14.96
CA PHE A 93 -10.04 -22.60 -14.43
C PHE A 93 -9.64 -22.01 -13.07
N ASN A 94 -9.55 -20.68 -12.96
CA ASN A 94 -9.17 -20.00 -11.72
C ASN A 94 -10.15 -20.29 -10.58
N ARG A 95 -11.47 -20.35 -10.86
CA ARG A 95 -12.49 -20.75 -9.88
C ARG A 95 -12.24 -22.16 -9.35
N LEU A 96 -12.00 -23.11 -10.25
CA LEU A 96 -11.75 -24.50 -9.88
C LEU A 96 -10.49 -24.63 -9.02
N VAL A 97 -9.38 -24.04 -9.49
CA VAL A 97 -8.09 -24.10 -8.80
C VAL A 97 -8.15 -23.41 -7.44
N LEU A 98 -8.75 -22.23 -7.35
CA LEU A 98 -8.93 -21.53 -6.08
C LEU A 98 -9.77 -22.36 -5.10
N ARG A 99 -10.91 -22.93 -5.58
CA ARG A 99 -11.77 -23.78 -4.77
C ARG A 99 -11.01 -24.99 -4.21
N LEU A 100 -10.26 -25.70 -5.06
CA LEU A 100 -9.49 -26.88 -4.64
C LEU A 100 -8.38 -26.50 -3.66
N SER A 101 -7.66 -25.41 -3.91
CA SER A 101 -6.62 -24.90 -3.02
C SER A 101 -7.17 -24.53 -1.64
N LEU A 102 -8.33 -23.86 -1.59
CA LEU A 102 -8.99 -23.50 -0.34
C LEU A 102 -9.54 -24.70 0.41
N LEU A 103 -10.16 -25.66 -0.28
CA LEU A 103 -10.64 -26.90 0.35
C LEU A 103 -9.49 -27.67 0.97
N TYR A 104 -8.39 -27.85 0.23
CA TYR A 104 -7.20 -28.53 0.73
C TYR A 104 -6.57 -27.81 1.93
N ALA A 105 -6.39 -26.49 1.83
CA ALA A 105 -5.82 -25.70 2.92
C ALA A 105 -6.69 -25.76 4.18
N ARG A 106 -8.01 -25.55 4.05
CA ARG A 106 -8.96 -25.61 5.16
C ARG A 106 -8.97 -26.96 5.86
N PHE A 107 -8.95 -28.05 5.08
CA PHE A 107 -8.90 -29.41 5.62
C PHE A 107 -7.59 -29.61 6.41
N HIS A 108 -6.45 -29.22 5.82
CA HIS A 108 -5.12 -29.46 6.41
C HIS A 108 -4.91 -28.74 7.75
N ILE A 109 -5.46 -27.53 7.92
CA ILE A 109 -5.29 -26.74 9.14
C ILE A 109 -6.56 -26.70 10.02
N ASN A 110 -7.58 -27.51 9.70
CA ASN A 110 -8.89 -27.51 10.36
C ASN A 110 -9.48 -26.09 10.51
N PHE A 111 -9.70 -25.43 9.37
CA PHE A 111 -10.09 -24.01 9.30
C PHE A 111 -11.55 -23.87 8.87
N LYS A 112 -12.39 -23.24 9.72
CA LYS A 112 -13.81 -22.98 9.46
C LYS A 112 -14.02 -21.49 9.25
N THR A 113 -14.01 -21.04 7.99
CA THR A 113 -14.15 -19.62 7.67
C THR A 113 -15.42 -19.03 8.28
N SER A 114 -15.23 -18.08 9.21
CA SER A 114 -16.30 -17.28 9.82
C SER A 114 -16.47 -15.94 9.09
N LEU A 115 -15.38 -15.43 8.50
CA LEU A 115 -15.34 -14.16 7.82
C LEU A 115 -14.49 -14.27 6.55
N LEU A 116 -15.01 -13.78 5.43
CA LEU A 116 -14.25 -13.55 4.20
C LEU A 116 -13.91 -12.05 4.10
N TRP A 117 -12.61 -11.73 4.04
CA TRP A 117 -12.10 -10.37 3.85
C TRP A 117 -11.43 -10.25 2.49
N VAL A 118 -11.95 -9.40 1.62
CA VAL A 118 -11.46 -9.29 0.25
C VAL A 118 -10.91 -7.91 -0.05
N PHE A 119 -9.83 -7.86 -0.84
CA PHE A 119 -9.19 -6.64 -1.34
C PHE A 119 -9.32 -6.47 -2.86
N THR A 120 -9.88 -7.47 -3.54
CA THR A 120 -10.04 -7.43 -4.99
C THR A 120 -11.49 -7.22 -5.37
N PRO A 121 -11.80 -6.29 -6.29
CA PRO A 121 -13.15 -6.11 -6.81
C PRO A 121 -13.69 -7.35 -7.53
N PHE A 122 -12.80 -8.26 -7.96
CA PHE A 122 -13.20 -9.50 -8.64
C PHE A 122 -13.58 -10.64 -7.71
N ALA A 123 -13.63 -10.44 -6.39
CA ALA A 123 -13.90 -11.53 -5.44
C ALA A 123 -15.21 -12.26 -5.72
N ALA A 124 -16.29 -11.56 -6.04
CA ALA A 124 -17.58 -12.14 -6.40
C ALA A 124 -17.54 -12.97 -7.69
N ARG A 125 -16.55 -12.75 -8.56
CA ARG A 125 -16.33 -13.58 -9.75
C ARG A 125 -15.60 -14.88 -9.46
N TYR A 126 -14.74 -14.90 -8.44
CA TYR A 126 -13.96 -16.09 -8.08
C TYR A 126 -14.65 -16.98 -7.05
N LEU A 127 -15.38 -16.37 -6.11
CA LEU A 127 -16.00 -17.04 -4.97
C LEU A 127 -17.52 -16.84 -4.99
N ASN A 128 -18.26 -17.85 -4.51
CA ASN A 128 -19.67 -17.64 -4.15
C ASN A 128 -19.71 -17.03 -2.75
N LEU A 129 -20.07 -15.74 -2.66
CA LEU A 129 -20.08 -14.98 -1.41
C LEU A 129 -21.11 -15.51 -0.40
N ASP A 130 -22.23 -16.09 -0.86
CA ASP A 130 -23.31 -16.62 -0.02
C ASP A 130 -22.88 -17.83 0.85
N HIS A 131 -21.71 -18.40 0.54
CA HIS A 131 -21.13 -19.50 1.33
C HIS A 131 -20.36 -19.04 2.57
N TYR A 132 -20.27 -17.72 2.79
CA TYR A 132 -19.56 -17.15 3.92
C TYR A 132 -20.53 -16.45 4.87
N PRO A 133 -20.40 -16.68 6.19
CA PRO A 133 -21.29 -16.06 7.19
C PRO A 133 -21.27 -14.54 7.18
N GLN A 134 -20.12 -13.96 6.85
CA GLN A 134 -19.95 -12.51 6.65
C GLN A 134 -18.86 -12.24 5.62
N VAL A 135 -19.04 -11.21 4.81
CA VAL A 135 -18.11 -10.78 3.77
C VAL A 135 -17.80 -9.30 3.93
N VAL A 136 -16.51 -8.97 3.94
CA VAL A 136 -15.98 -7.60 4.00
C VAL A 136 -15.21 -7.32 2.72
N TYR A 137 -15.50 -6.19 2.08
CA TYR A 137 -14.64 -5.63 1.05
C TYR A 137 -13.85 -4.44 1.61
N GLN A 138 -12.52 -4.47 1.47
CA GLN A 138 -11.68 -3.33 1.78
C GLN A 138 -11.08 -2.75 0.51
N CYS A 139 -11.61 -1.59 0.10
CA CYS A 139 -11.12 -0.79 -1.01
C CYS A 139 -9.99 0.12 -0.51
N VAL A 140 -8.78 -0.14 -0.97
CA VAL A 140 -7.58 0.62 -0.54
C VAL A 140 -7.09 1.63 -1.56
N ASP A 141 -7.44 1.44 -2.83
CA ASP A 141 -7.02 2.28 -3.96
C ASP A 141 -8.07 2.21 -5.08
N ARG A 142 -8.19 3.27 -5.86
CA ARG A 142 -8.96 3.28 -7.11
C ARG A 142 -8.15 2.60 -8.22
N ILE A 143 -8.19 1.26 -8.24
CA ILE A 143 -7.36 0.43 -9.15
C ILE A 143 -7.64 0.74 -10.63
N GLN A 144 -8.89 1.05 -10.96
CA GLN A 144 -9.34 1.40 -12.32
C GLN A 144 -8.69 2.67 -12.87
N SER A 145 -8.21 3.58 -12.02
CA SER A 145 -7.49 4.78 -12.43
C SER A 145 -5.98 4.54 -12.68
N GLN A 146 -5.50 3.32 -12.47
CA GLN A 146 -4.10 2.99 -12.78
C GLN A 146 -3.89 2.77 -14.27
N PRO A 147 -2.73 3.17 -14.84
CA PRO A 147 -2.43 2.98 -16.27
C PRO A 147 -2.57 1.52 -16.73
N GLY A 148 -3.27 1.34 -17.86
CA GLY A 148 -3.44 0.02 -18.48
C GLY A 148 -4.40 -0.93 -17.78
N MET A 149 -5.24 -0.43 -16.88
CA MET A 149 -6.30 -1.22 -16.25
C MET A 149 -7.59 -1.15 -17.08
N PRO A 150 -8.38 -2.24 -17.13
CA PRO A 150 -9.68 -2.26 -17.82
C PRO A 150 -10.75 -1.60 -16.94
N SER A 151 -10.76 -0.25 -16.89
CA SER A 151 -11.51 0.56 -15.92
C SER A 151 -12.98 0.17 -15.85
N SER A 152 -13.72 0.20 -16.96
CA SER A 152 -15.16 -0.11 -16.96
C SER A 152 -15.49 -1.52 -16.48
N PHE A 153 -14.60 -2.48 -16.72
CA PHE A 153 -14.79 -3.86 -16.25
C PHE A 153 -14.55 -3.98 -14.74
N ILE A 154 -13.60 -3.21 -14.22
CA ILE A 154 -13.33 -3.14 -12.78
C ILE A 154 -14.49 -2.44 -12.07
N ASP A 155 -14.99 -1.31 -12.61
CA ASP A 155 -16.12 -0.56 -12.06
C ASP A 155 -17.37 -1.45 -11.90
N LEU A 156 -17.72 -2.22 -12.95
CA LEU A 156 -18.84 -3.15 -12.89
C LEU A 156 -18.63 -4.28 -11.87
N ALA A 157 -17.40 -4.78 -11.76
CA ALA A 157 -17.09 -5.84 -10.80
C ALA A 157 -17.09 -5.31 -9.35
N GLU A 158 -16.66 -4.08 -9.13
CA GLU A 158 -16.66 -3.42 -7.84
C GLU A 158 -18.09 -3.09 -7.39
N GLN A 159 -18.93 -2.60 -8.32
CA GLN A 159 -20.35 -2.37 -8.05
C GLN A 159 -21.04 -3.67 -7.63
N ASP A 160 -20.94 -4.77 -8.43
CA ASP A 160 -21.53 -6.09 -8.08
C ASP A 160 -21.02 -6.60 -6.72
N LEU A 161 -19.75 -6.34 -6.40
CA LEU A 161 -19.18 -6.75 -5.11
C LEU A 161 -19.75 -5.91 -3.97
N CYS A 162 -19.79 -4.57 -4.09
CA CYS A 162 -20.28 -3.68 -3.04
C CYS A 162 -21.75 -3.93 -2.69
N GLU A 163 -22.59 -4.21 -3.68
CA GLU A 163 -24.00 -4.53 -3.49
C GLU A 163 -24.22 -5.86 -2.73
N ARG A 164 -23.23 -6.76 -2.70
CA ARG A 164 -23.34 -8.12 -2.16
C ARG A 164 -22.57 -8.37 -0.86
N VAL A 165 -21.65 -7.50 -0.49
CA VAL A 165 -20.89 -7.66 0.75
C VAL A 165 -21.63 -7.06 1.95
N ASP A 166 -21.35 -7.57 3.15
CA ASP A 166 -21.97 -7.07 4.37
C ASP A 166 -21.43 -5.69 4.80
N VAL A 167 -20.15 -5.42 4.53
CA VAL A 167 -19.46 -4.20 4.94
C VAL A 167 -18.40 -3.82 3.91
N VAL A 168 -18.29 -2.53 3.64
CA VAL A 168 -17.20 -1.95 2.85
C VAL A 168 -16.33 -1.07 3.76
N PHE A 169 -15.02 -1.28 3.72
CA PHE A 169 -14.05 -0.38 4.33
C PHE A 169 -13.26 0.33 3.24
N THR A 170 -13.11 1.64 3.38
CA THR A 170 -12.35 2.47 2.43
C THR A 170 -11.20 3.15 3.15
N THR A 171 -10.15 3.53 2.41
CA THR A 171 -8.99 4.20 3.00
C THR A 171 -8.98 5.71 2.77
N ALA A 172 -9.75 6.22 1.83
CA ALA A 172 -9.79 7.64 1.49
C ALA A 172 -11.24 8.17 1.50
N PRO A 173 -11.46 9.45 1.86
CA PRO A 173 -12.80 10.05 1.88
C PRO A 173 -13.52 9.98 0.53
N ARG A 174 -12.77 10.14 -0.57
CA ARG A 174 -13.34 10.06 -1.92
C ARG A 174 -13.82 8.66 -2.25
N LEU A 175 -13.06 7.61 -1.88
CA LEU A 175 -13.49 6.21 -2.02
C LEU A 175 -14.77 5.94 -1.21
N GLN A 176 -14.88 6.50 -0.01
CA GLN A 176 -16.11 6.38 0.78
C GLN A 176 -17.29 7.00 0.05
N ALA A 177 -17.14 8.24 -0.42
CA ALA A 177 -18.21 8.96 -1.13
C ALA A 177 -18.68 8.22 -2.40
N ASP A 178 -17.77 7.56 -3.11
CA ASP A 178 -18.10 6.81 -4.32
C ASP A 178 -18.78 5.46 -4.04
N LEU A 179 -18.42 4.78 -2.94
CA LEU A 179 -18.93 3.43 -2.63
C LEU A 179 -20.11 3.41 -1.64
N GLU A 180 -20.32 4.45 -0.82
CA GLU A 180 -21.45 4.54 0.11
C GLU A 180 -22.84 4.44 -0.57
N PRO A 181 -23.08 5.01 -1.78
CA PRO A 181 -24.30 4.80 -2.50
C PRO A 181 -24.59 3.36 -2.92
N LEU A 182 -23.54 2.55 -3.07
CA LEU A 182 -23.63 1.12 -3.45
C LEU A 182 -23.82 0.22 -2.21
N ASN A 183 -23.26 0.63 -1.07
CA ASN A 183 -23.41 -0.09 0.19
C ASN A 183 -23.46 0.91 1.35
N PRO A 184 -24.61 1.08 2.04
CA PRO A 184 -24.75 2.05 3.14
C PRO A 184 -23.92 1.71 4.38
N ARG A 185 -23.34 0.49 4.45
CA ARG A 185 -22.38 0.08 5.48
C ARG A 185 -20.94 0.29 5.01
N THR A 186 -20.68 1.43 4.39
CA THR A 186 -19.35 1.86 3.97
C THR A 186 -18.73 2.77 5.02
N TYR A 187 -17.54 2.40 5.52
CA TYR A 187 -16.87 3.12 6.61
C TYR A 187 -15.44 3.51 6.19
N LEU A 188 -15.06 4.72 6.57
CA LEU A 188 -13.71 5.25 6.33
C LEU A 188 -12.74 4.79 7.43
N PHE A 189 -11.67 4.12 7.03
CA PHE A 189 -10.53 3.77 7.85
C PHE A 189 -9.25 4.07 7.10
N GLY A 190 -8.71 5.26 7.30
CA GLY A 190 -7.49 5.75 6.63
C GLY A 190 -6.30 4.80 6.78
N ASN A 191 -5.29 5.01 5.98
CA ASN A 191 -4.05 4.26 6.12
C ASN A 191 -3.34 4.63 7.42
N VAL A 192 -2.53 3.72 7.91
CA VAL A 192 -1.78 3.80 9.17
C VAL A 192 -0.39 3.22 8.97
N ALA A 193 0.49 3.31 9.98
CA ALA A 193 1.85 2.80 9.90
C ALA A 193 2.13 1.68 10.91
N ASP A 194 3.19 0.92 10.66
CA ASP A 194 3.92 0.15 11.66
C ASP A 194 4.81 1.11 12.46
N VAL A 195 4.19 1.74 13.45
CA VAL A 195 4.83 2.80 14.26
C VAL A 195 6.04 2.25 15.01
N GLN A 196 5.99 1.01 15.51
CA GLN A 196 7.11 0.40 16.21
C GLN A 196 8.32 0.27 15.29
N HIS A 197 8.12 -0.18 14.06
CA HIS A 197 9.19 -0.33 13.08
C HIS A 197 9.81 1.03 12.70
N PHE A 198 8.99 2.02 12.36
CA PHE A 198 9.51 3.31 11.88
C PHE A 198 10.03 4.20 13.00
N SER A 199 9.55 4.06 14.24
CA SER A 199 10.11 4.81 15.38
C SER A 199 11.56 4.41 15.70
N ALA A 200 12.04 3.28 15.22
CA ALA A 200 13.46 2.91 15.31
C ALA A 200 14.37 3.98 14.70
N ALA A 201 13.92 4.76 13.72
CA ALA A 201 14.67 5.88 13.13
C ALA A 201 15.09 6.93 14.16
N MET A 202 14.39 7.04 15.29
CA MET A 202 14.68 8.00 16.36
C MET A 202 15.67 7.46 17.41
N GLU A 203 16.06 6.20 17.33
CA GLU A 203 17.05 5.62 18.23
C GLU A 203 18.43 6.23 17.95
N LYS A 204 19.23 6.43 19.03
CA LYS A 204 20.56 7.00 18.87
C LYS A 204 21.54 5.96 18.37
N GLY A 205 22.45 6.40 17.48
CA GLY A 205 23.59 5.60 17.07
C GLY A 205 23.39 4.82 15.76
N HIS A 206 22.37 5.15 14.97
CA HIS A 206 22.28 4.65 13.61
C HIS A 206 23.48 5.06 12.79
N ALA A 207 24.20 4.09 12.22
CA ALA A 207 25.16 4.39 11.16
C ALA A 207 24.38 4.68 9.88
N PRO A 208 24.77 5.75 9.12
CA PRO A 208 24.17 5.98 7.81
C PRO A 208 24.30 4.72 6.93
N PRO A 209 23.26 4.41 6.12
CA PRO A 209 23.36 3.32 5.16
C PRO A 209 24.58 3.48 4.25
N ALA A 210 25.31 2.39 3.99
CA ALA A 210 26.57 2.43 3.26
C ALA A 210 26.45 2.93 1.80
N ASP A 211 25.25 2.87 1.24
CA ASP A 211 24.91 3.33 -0.11
C ASP A 211 24.21 4.72 -0.12
N LEU A 212 24.10 5.37 1.04
CA LEU A 212 23.63 6.75 1.09
C LEU A 212 24.70 7.64 0.44
N PRO A 213 24.33 8.48 -0.55
CA PRO A 213 25.30 9.38 -1.19
C PRO A 213 25.84 10.43 -0.20
N PRO A 214 26.97 11.07 -0.51
CA PRO A 214 27.41 12.23 0.23
C PRO A 214 26.32 13.31 0.25
N VAL A 215 25.94 13.74 1.46
CA VAL A 215 24.89 14.74 1.64
C VAL A 215 25.49 16.14 1.58
N HIS A 216 24.97 16.96 0.68
CA HIS A 216 25.27 18.37 0.59
C HIS A 216 24.04 19.17 1.00
N GLY A 217 24.16 20.04 2.00
CA GLY A 217 23.04 20.77 2.58
C GLY A 217 22.02 19.82 3.23
N ALA A 218 20.74 20.01 2.93
CA ALA A 218 19.68 19.16 3.47
C ALA A 218 19.48 17.87 2.68
N LEU A 219 19.19 16.78 3.39
CA LEU A 219 18.78 15.49 2.81
C LEU A 219 17.27 15.41 2.70
N ILE A 220 16.76 15.37 1.48
CA ILE A 220 15.34 15.29 1.17
C ILE A 220 15.05 13.88 0.63
N LEU A 221 14.24 13.12 1.36
CA LEU A 221 14.02 11.69 1.11
C LEU A 221 12.60 11.42 0.61
N PHE A 222 12.48 10.60 -0.42
CA PHE A 222 11.23 9.95 -0.82
C PHE A 222 11.38 8.44 -0.75
N VAL A 223 10.37 7.73 -0.21
CA VAL A 223 10.30 6.27 -0.20
C VAL A 223 8.98 5.80 -0.81
N GLY A 224 9.04 5.10 -1.92
CA GLY A 224 7.85 4.57 -2.60
C GLY A 224 8.11 4.20 -4.05
N ALA A 225 7.12 3.61 -4.72
CA ALA A 225 7.21 3.36 -6.16
C ALA A 225 7.24 4.69 -6.93
N ILE A 226 8.24 4.81 -7.81
CA ILE A 226 8.47 6.00 -8.64
C ILE A 226 7.74 5.76 -9.98
N ASP A 227 6.47 6.15 -10.01
CA ASP A 227 5.58 6.02 -11.16
C ASP A 227 4.97 7.40 -11.48
N ALA A 228 5.03 7.84 -12.73
CA ALA A 228 4.60 9.19 -13.16
C ALA A 228 3.10 9.48 -12.90
N TYR A 229 2.26 8.45 -12.83
CA TYR A 229 0.85 8.66 -12.48
C TYR A 229 0.62 8.94 -10.99
N LYS A 230 1.63 8.72 -10.13
CA LYS A 230 1.59 9.01 -8.68
C LYS A 230 2.39 10.24 -8.30
N LEU A 231 3.58 10.38 -8.88
CA LEU A 231 4.53 11.44 -8.54
C LEU A 231 4.57 12.52 -9.60
N ASP A 232 4.61 13.76 -9.17
CA ASP A 232 4.85 14.91 -10.03
C ASP A 232 6.37 15.01 -10.31
N LEU A 233 6.82 14.24 -11.32
CA LEU A 233 8.23 14.15 -11.69
C LEU A 233 8.73 15.47 -12.30
N ASP A 234 7.88 16.22 -13.00
CA ASP A 234 8.23 17.51 -13.61
C ASP A 234 8.44 18.57 -12.52
N MET A 235 7.53 18.61 -11.55
CA MET A 235 7.69 19.47 -10.37
C MET A 235 8.96 19.11 -9.60
N LEU A 236 9.20 17.82 -9.35
CA LEU A 236 10.38 17.34 -8.63
C LEU A 236 11.68 17.67 -9.37
N ASN A 237 11.69 17.52 -10.71
CA ASN A 237 12.83 17.91 -11.55
C ASN A 237 13.10 19.43 -11.48
N THR A 238 12.05 20.26 -11.53
CA THR A 238 12.16 21.69 -11.41
C THR A 238 12.68 22.08 -10.01
N LEU A 239 12.13 21.48 -8.97
CA LEU A 239 12.57 21.72 -7.59
C LEU A 239 14.05 21.36 -7.42
N ALA A 240 14.47 20.16 -7.81
CA ALA A 240 15.84 19.71 -7.62
C ALA A 240 16.85 20.52 -8.46
N SER A 241 16.51 20.90 -9.69
CA SER A 241 17.37 21.71 -10.55
C SER A 241 17.56 23.13 -10.03
N THR A 242 16.54 23.70 -9.36
CA THR A 242 16.61 25.07 -8.79
C THR A 242 17.19 25.11 -7.37
N THR A 243 17.42 23.96 -6.76
CA THR A 243 18.02 23.81 -5.42
C THR A 243 19.21 22.84 -5.41
N PRO A 244 20.27 23.09 -6.20
CA PRO A 244 21.38 22.17 -6.37
C PRO A 244 22.22 21.96 -5.10
N TYR A 245 21.99 22.75 -4.08
CA TYR A 245 22.63 22.69 -2.77
C TYR A 245 21.91 21.76 -1.78
N TRP A 246 20.79 21.12 -2.14
CA TRP A 246 20.14 20.04 -1.40
C TRP A 246 20.38 18.69 -2.07
N THR A 247 20.41 17.63 -1.27
CA THR A 247 20.55 16.25 -1.77
C THR A 247 19.19 15.57 -1.75
N TYR A 248 18.77 15.05 -2.91
CA TYR A 248 17.52 14.32 -3.07
C TYR A 248 17.80 12.82 -3.19
N VAL A 249 17.20 12.02 -2.34
CA VAL A 249 17.32 10.57 -2.37
C VAL A 249 15.93 9.94 -2.55
N LEU A 250 15.77 9.18 -3.62
CA LEU A 250 14.52 8.49 -3.95
C LEU A 250 14.75 6.98 -3.85
N ILE A 251 13.99 6.33 -2.95
CA ILE A 251 14.07 4.89 -2.68
C ILE A 251 12.80 4.21 -3.15
N GLY A 252 12.95 3.28 -4.09
CA GLY A 252 11.86 2.46 -4.60
C GLY A 252 12.05 2.02 -6.05
N PRO A 253 11.19 1.13 -6.53
CA PRO A 253 11.22 0.70 -7.92
C PRO A 253 10.74 1.82 -8.84
N VAL A 254 11.40 1.96 -10.00
CA VAL A 254 11.00 2.88 -11.06
C VAL A 254 10.13 2.15 -12.08
N ALA A 255 9.08 2.80 -12.57
CA ALA A 255 8.20 2.27 -13.62
C ALA A 255 7.61 0.87 -13.30
N GLU A 256 7.27 0.63 -12.03
CA GLU A 256 6.76 -0.68 -11.61
C GLU A 256 5.33 -0.91 -12.12
N THR A 257 4.51 0.13 -12.02
CA THR A 257 3.10 0.10 -12.41
C THR A 257 2.90 0.76 -13.77
N ASP A 258 3.59 1.86 -14.03
CA ASP A 258 3.51 2.63 -15.26
C ASP A 258 4.84 2.56 -16.04
N PRO A 259 4.95 1.69 -17.06
CA PRO A 259 6.15 1.57 -17.89
C PRO A 259 6.50 2.81 -18.72
N SER A 260 5.59 3.77 -18.82
CA SER A 260 5.85 5.05 -19.51
C SER A 260 6.58 6.07 -18.62
N THR A 261 6.78 5.76 -17.35
CA THR A 261 7.51 6.61 -16.41
C THR A 261 8.94 6.85 -16.87
N ASP A 262 9.27 8.12 -17.09
CA ASP A 262 10.59 8.56 -17.50
C ASP A 262 11.27 9.37 -16.38
N VAL A 263 12.42 8.90 -15.92
CA VAL A 263 13.22 9.54 -14.86
C VAL A 263 14.58 10.02 -15.37
N ARG A 264 14.79 10.06 -16.69
CA ARG A 264 16.10 10.42 -17.28
C ARG A 264 16.55 11.81 -16.86
N THR A 265 15.66 12.80 -16.94
CA THR A 265 15.96 14.18 -16.55
C THR A 265 16.32 14.32 -15.08
N LEU A 266 15.62 13.59 -14.20
CA LEU A 266 15.97 13.54 -12.77
C LEU A 266 17.34 12.88 -12.54
N ASN A 267 17.64 11.80 -13.27
CA ASN A 267 18.89 11.06 -13.12
C ASN A 267 20.11 11.82 -13.70
N GLU A 268 19.91 12.86 -14.51
CA GLU A 268 20.96 13.75 -15.00
C GLU A 268 21.37 14.81 -13.97
N LEU A 269 20.56 15.05 -12.94
CA LEU A 269 20.87 16.01 -11.89
C LEU A 269 21.84 15.41 -10.87
N SER A 270 22.98 16.09 -10.66
CA SER A 270 24.05 15.60 -9.77
C SER A 270 23.66 15.50 -8.29
N ASN A 271 22.59 16.18 -7.88
CA ASN A 271 22.05 16.20 -6.54
C ASN A 271 20.82 15.28 -6.35
N VAL A 272 20.46 14.48 -7.35
CA VAL A 272 19.35 13.50 -7.28
C VAL A 272 19.90 12.09 -7.38
N HIS A 273 19.53 11.22 -6.45
CA HIS A 273 20.02 9.86 -6.35
C HIS A 273 18.85 8.86 -6.29
N LEU A 274 18.72 8.03 -7.34
CA LEU A 274 17.75 6.96 -7.42
C LEU A 274 18.38 5.65 -6.90
N LEU A 275 18.11 5.28 -5.64
CA LEU A 275 18.76 4.12 -5.02
C LEU A 275 18.11 2.78 -5.39
N GLY A 276 16.92 2.81 -6.03
CA GLY A 276 16.15 1.59 -6.27
C GLY A 276 15.51 1.03 -4.99
N THR A 277 15.04 -0.21 -5.03
CA THR A 277 14.35 -0.85 -3.90
C THR A 277 15.33 -1.18 -2.77
N ARG A 278 14.93 -0.93 -1.54
CA ARG A 278 15.62 -1.33 -0.31
C ARG A 278 14.72 -2.24 0.51
N ASP A 279 15.32 -3.05 1.37
CA ASP A 279 14.57 -3.92 2.27
C ASP A 279 13.78 -3.07 3.27
N TYR A 280 12.56 -3.52 3.58
CA TYR A 280 11.67 -2.83 4.50
C TYR A 280 12.33 -2.54 5.85
N GLN A 281 13.13 -3.50 6.34
CA GLN A 281 13.85 -3.42 7.61
C GLN A 281 14.88 -2.28 7.65
N ASP A 282 15.40 -1.86 6.50
CA ASP A 282 16.44 -0.83 6.41
C ASP A 282 15.86 0.58 6.29
N LEU A 283 14.57 0.74 5.95
CA LEU A 283 13.96 2.04 5.69
C LEU A 283 14.07 3.03 6.87
N PRO A 284 13.94 2.62 8.14
CA PRO A 284 14.16 3.51 9.26
C PRO A 284 15.54 4.16 9.28
N ASN A 285 16.59 3.44 8.83
CA ASN A 285 17.97 3.97 8.83
C ASN A 285 18.14 5.12 7.83
N TYR A 286 17.46 5.07 6.68
CA TYR A 286 17.44 6.19 5.72
C TYR A 286 16.65 7.37 6.25
N LEU A 287 15.50 7.12 6.89
CA LEU A 287 14.67 8.15 7.48
C LEU A 287 15.37 8.84 8.65
N ALA A 288 16.18 8.12 9.42
CA ALA A 288 17.01 8.67 10.51
C ALA A 288 18.05 9.70 10.01
N CYS A 289 18.45 9.62 8.74
CA CYS A 289 19.39 10.55 8.11
C CYS A 289 18.70 11.73 7.43
N ALA A 290 17.38 11.65 7.18
CA ALA A 290 16.66 12.63 6.38
C ALA A 290 16.25 13.86 7.20
N ASP A 291 16.49 15.05 6.66
CA ASP A 291 15.98 16.31 7.21
C ASP A 291 14.48 16.49 6.88
N ILE A 292 14.06 15.98 5.72
CA ILE A 292 12.68 16.09 5.22
C ILE A 292 12.29 14.81 4.48
N ALA A 293 11.09 14.32 4.77
CA ALA A 293 10.42 13.30 4.00
C ALA A 293 9.43 13.94 3.02
N LEU A 294 9.57 13.62 1.72
CA LEU A 294 8.84 14.26 0.65
C LEU A 294 7.67 13.39 0.16
N LEU A 295 6.53 14.01 -0.12
CA LEU A 295 5.37 13.40 -0.79
C LEU A 295 4.95 14.24 -2.01
N PRO A 296 5.73 14.21 -3.12
CA PRO A 296 5.50 15.04 -4.30
C PRO A 296 4.47 14.38 -5.22
N LEU A 297 3.22 14.35 -4.77
CA LEU A 297 2.16 13.60 -5.45
C LEU A 297 1.54 14.43 -6.58
N GLN A 298 1.24 13.75 -7.71
CA GLN A 298 0.40 14.31 -8.76
C GLN A 298 -1.01 14.62 -8.24
N LEU A 299 -1.68 15.63 -8.81
CA LEU A 299 -3.10 15.87 -8.61
C LEU A 299 -3.88 15.26 -9.79
N ASN A 300 -4.47 14.10 -9.58
CA ASN A 300 -5.27 13.38 -10.57
C ASN A 300 -6.29 12.45 -9.89
N ASP A 301 -7.14 11.80 -10.69
CA ASP A 301 -8.19 10.90 -10.21
C ASP A 301 -7.66 9.76 -9.29
N TYR A 302 -6.46 9.24 -9.55
CA TYR A 302 -5.87 8.22 -8.69
C TYR A 302 -5.48 8.75 -7.30
N THR A 303 -4.79 9.88 -7.25
CA THR A 303 -4.29 10.47 -6.00
C THR A 303 -5.37 11.15 -5.18
N GLU A 304 -6.46 11.60 -5.80
CA GLU A 304 -7.67 12.06 -5.09
C GLU A 304 -8.34 10.94 -4.28
N HIS A 305 -8.20 9.69 -4.74
CA HIS A 305 -8.75 8.50 -4.10
C HIS A 305 -7.71 7.73 -3.26
N MET A 306 -6.51 8.28 -3.10
CA MET A 306 -5.43 7.66 -2.36
C MET A 306 -5.29 8.26 -0.96
N TYR A 307 -4.94 7.41 0.01
CA TYR A 307 -4.40 7.85 1.30
C TYR A 307 -2.99 7.29 1.44
N PRO A 308 -1.91 8.12 1.38
CA PRO A 308 -0.55 7.60 1.32
C PRO A 308 -0.12 6.98 2.65
N MET A 309 0.20 5.68 2.66
CA MET A 309 0.74 4.99 3.85
C MET A 309 2.02 5.64 4.35
N LYS A 310 2.88 6.10 3.43
CA LYS A 310 4.16 6.73 3.73
C LYS A 310 4.04 7.96 4.62
N PHE A 311 2.89 8.64 4.58
CA PHE A 311 2.63 9.77 5.45
C PHE A 311 2.81 9.42 6.93
N PHE A 312 2.14 8.36 7.40
CA PHE A 312 2.23 7.94 8.80
C PHE A 312 3.57 7.25 9.14
N GLU A 313 4.20 6.60 8.17
CA GLU A 313 5.54 6.04 8.33
C GLU A 313 6.57 7.15 8.57
N TYR A 314 6.47 8.26 7.84
CA TYR A 314 7.31 9.44 8.03
C TYR A 314 7.03 10.14 9.37
N LEU A 315 5.77 10.29 9.76
CA LEU A 315 5.43 10.83 11.09
C LEU A 315 6.01 9.94 12.20
N ALA A 316 5.92 8.61 12.06
CA ALA A 316 6.42 7.66 13.04
C ALA A 316 7.96 7.68 13.18
N SER A 317 8.68 7.98 12.08
CA SER A 317 10.14 8.17 12.12
C SER A 317 10.58 9.49 12.74
N GLY A 318 9.64 10.39 13.03
CA GLY A 318 9.93 11.74 13.51
C GLY A 318 10.37 12.72 12.42
N THR A 319 10.54 12.26 11.17
CA THR A 319 10.99 13.11 10.06
C THR A 319 9.88 14.10 9.65
N PRO A 320 10.18 15.40 9.48
CA PRO A 320 9.21 16.37 8.99
C PRO A 320 8.72 16.02 7.58
N VAL A 321 7.41 16.20 7.35
CA VAL A 321 6.78 15.86 6.06
C VAL A 321 6.44 17.14 5.29
N VAL A 322 6.88 17.19 4.04
CA VAL A 322 6.44 18.18 3.04
C VAL A 322 5.76 17.43 1.89
N GLY A 323 4.55 17.79 1.55
CA GLY A 323 3.80 17.05 0.54
C GLY A 323 2.73 17.84 -0.19
N THR A 324 2.22 17.29 -1.29
CA THR A 324 1.10 17.82 -2.04
C THR A 324 -0.18 17.78 -1.21
N ALA A 325 -0.94 18.86 -1.23
CA ALA A 325 -2.22 19.00 -0.54
C ALA A 325 -3.34 18.19 -1.24
N ILE A 326 -3.24 16.86 -1.19
CA ILE A 326 -4.29 15.98 -1.69
C ILE A 326 -5.48 15.91 -0.71
N PRO A 327 -6.72 15.64 -1.18
CA PRO A 327 -7.92 15.68 -0.35
C PRO A 327 -7.84 14.85 0.93
N SER A 328 -7.22 13.68 0.89
CA SER A 328 -7.09 12.77 2.05
C SER A 328 -6.14 13.25 3.14
N LEU A 329 -5.30 14.26 2.86
CA LEU A 329 -4.32 14.81 3.82
C LEU A 329 -4.70 16.20 4.34
N LEU A 330 -5.77 16.83 3.84
CA LEU A 330 -6.11 18.22 4.19
C LEU A 330 -6.37 18.44 5.69
N ASP A 331 -6.79 17.41 6.39
CA ASP A 331 -7.00 17.39 7.84
C ASP A 331 -5.70 17.14 8.65
N GLN A 332 -4.57 16.93 7.96
CA GLN A 332 -3.25 16.64 8.55
C GLN A 332 -2.28 17.85 8.53
N ARG A 333 -2.80 19.05 8.25
CA ARG A 333 -1.96 20.30 8.15
C ARG A 333 -1.30 20.71 9.47
N ASP A 334 -1.79 20.21 10.59
CA ASP A 334 -1.20 20.42 11.92
C ASP A 334 0.05 19.57 12.18
N VAL A 335 0.27 18.49 11.38
CA VAL A 335 1.41 17.57 11.51
C VAL A 335 2.31 17.51 10.27
N ALA A 336 1.96 18.21 9.18
CA ALA A 336 2.73 18.26 7.94
C ALA A 336 2.58 19.60 7.21
N LEU A 337 3.58 20.01 6.44
CA LEU A 337 3.44 21.11 5.50
C LEU A 337 2.91 20.61 4.18
N LEU A 338 1.64 20.87 3.93
CA LEU A 338 0.93 20.50 2.70
C LEU A 338 0.76 21.73 1.81
N CYS A 339 1.30 21.66 0.60
CA CYS A 339 1.36 22.76 -0.35
C CYS A 339 0.83 22.38 -1.74
N ASP A 340 0.67 23.37 -2.59
CA ASP A 340 0.30 23.16 -3.99
C ASP A 340 1.40 22.40 -4.73
N SER A 341 1.01 21.63 -5.78
CA SER A 341 1.95 20.83 -6.58
C SER A 341 2.74 21.72 -7.55
N ASN A 342 3.64 22.55 -7.00
CA ASN A 342 4.59 23.33 -7.78
C ASN A 342 5.91 23.49 -7.01
N ALA A 343 7.01 23.66 -7.73
CA ALA A 343 8.37 23.68 -7.18
C ALA A 343 8.61 24.86 -6.20
N GLU A 344 8.00 26.02 -6.43
CA GLU A 344 8.15 27.18 -5.56
C GLU A 344 7.50 26.98 -4.19
N ALA A 345 6.27 26.42 -4.17
CA ALA A 345 5.56 26.10 -2.94
C ALA A 345 6.30 25.02 -2.13
N PHE A 346 6.80 23.98 -2.81
CA PHE A 346 7.62 22.94 -2.15
C PHE A 346 8.92 23.50 -1.60
N ARG A 347 9.63 24.34 -2.38
CA ARG A 347 10.86 24.99 -1.91
C ARG A 347 10.60 25.82 -0.66
N ALA A 348 9.57 26.66 -0.68
CA ALA A 348 9.22 27.51 0.47
C ALA A 348 8.86 26.68 1.71
N ALA A 349 8.13 25.58 1.55
CA ALA A 349 7.78 24.67 2.64
C ALA A 349 9.03 23.96 3.21
N ILE A 350 9.95 23.50 2.37
CA ILE A 350 11.22 22.90 2.77
C ILE A 350 12.07 23.93 3.53
N GLU A 351 12.26 25.12 2.98
CA GLU A 351 13.00 26.21 3.64
C GLU A 351 12.39 26.58 5.00
N CYS A 352 11.05 26.59 5.11
CA CYS A 352 10.37 26.81 6.38
C CYS A 352 10.77 25.77 7.43
N VAL A 353 10.75 24.47 7.08
CA VAL A 353 11.16 23.39 8.00
C VAL A 353 12.62 23.52 8.38
N LEU A 354 13.52 23.75 7.42
CA LEU A 354 14.96 23.84 7.66
C LEU A 354 15.33 25.04 8.54
N ASN A 355 14.52 26.11 8.55
CA ASN A 355 14.67 27.27 9.42
C ASN A 355 13.97 27.12 10.79
N GLY A 356 13.56 25.90 11.14
CA GLY A 356 12.93 25.61 12.43
C GLY A 356 11.42 25.90 12.49
N GLY A 357 10.80 26.25 11.37
CA GLY A 357 9.35 26.32 11.21
C GLY A 357 8.78 24.93 10.84
N GLY A 358 7.56 24.69 11.15
CA GLY A 358 6.92 23.41 10.81
C GLY A 358 6.28 22.75 12.03
N PRO A 359 5.54 21.69 11.83
CA PRO A 359 4.84 21.00 12.90
C PRO A 359 5.78 20.44 13.97
N ASP A 360 5.35 20.53 15.22
CA ASP A 360 6.09 20.04 16.37
C ASP A 360 6.31 18.52 16.30
N LEU A 361 7.48 18.06 16.78
CA LEU A 361 7.86 16.66 16.78
C LEU A 361 6.90 15.82 17.62
N ASP A 362 6.57 16.28 18.84
CA ASP A 362 5.71 15.52 19.75
C ASP A 362 4.30 15.35 19.15
N LEU A 363 3.80 16.38 18.46
CA LEU A 363 2.51 16.32 17.78
C LEU A 363 2.51 15.30 16.62
N ARG A 364 3.59 15.26 15.83
CA ARG A 364 3.77 14.26 14.75
C ARG A 364 3.79 12.84 15.30
N LEU A 365 4.57 12.61 16.37
CA LEU A 365 4.70 11.30 17.00
C LEU A 365 3.39 10.85 17.66
N GLU A 366 2.67 11.76 18.30
CA GLU A 366 1.36 11.44 18.89
C GLU A 366 0.34 11.07 17.82
N ARG A 367 0.33 11.81 16.68
CA ARG A 367 -0.50 11.48 15.54
C ARG A 367 -0.18 10.08 15.00
N ALA A 368 1.10 9.72 14.86
CA ALA A 368 1.52 8.38 14.44
C ALA A 368 1.06 7.31 15.44
N LYS A 369 1.25 7.51 16.74
CA LYS A 369 0.83 6.57 17.80
C LYS A 369 -0.68 6.33 17.84
N GLN A 370 -1.48 7.28 17.41
CA GLN A 370 -2.94 7.14 17.28
C GLN A 370 -3.32 6.32 16.05
N ASN A 371 -2.47 6.29 15.01
CA ASN A 371 -2.73 5.69 13.72
C ASN A 371 -1.88 4.42 13.49
N THR A 372 -2.20 3.36 14.25
CA THR A 372 -1.53 2.05 14.15
C THR A 372 -2.45 0.99 13.56
N TYR A 373 -1.88 -0.05 12.95
CA TYR A 373 -2.65 -1.20 12.45
C TYR A 373 -3.49 -1.85 13.55
N PHE A 374 -2.94 -2.00 14.75
CA PHE A 374 -3.65 -2.61 15.88
C PHE A 374 -4.91 -1.83 16.27
N LYS A 375 -4.80 -0.50 16.47
CA LYS A 375 -5.94 0.35 16.82
C LYS A 375 -6.97 0.40 15.71
N ARG A 376 -6.52 0.60 14.45
CA ARG A 376 -7.41 0.62 13.30
C ARG A 376 -8.21 -0.68 13.17
N THR A 377 -7.53 -1.82 13.29
CA THR A 377 -8.17 -3.14 13.20
C THR A 377 -9.20 -3.32 14.32
N ALA A 378 -8.89 -2.92 15.56
CA ALA A 378 -9.85 -2.97 16.67
C ALA A 378 -11.13 -2.18 16.37
N GLU A 379 -11.01 -0.98 15.79
CA GLU A 379 -12.19 -0.18 15.40
C GLU A 379 -12.96 -0.82 14.24
N MET A 380 -12.27 -1.35 13.21
CA MET A 380 -12.92 -2.05 12.10
C MET A 380 -13.71 -3.27 12.58
N LEU A 381 -13.19 -4.03 13.54
CA LEU A 381 -13.84 -5.21 14.10
C LEU A 381 -15.19 -4.88 14.79
N LYS A 382 -15.37 -3.68 15.33
CA LYS A 382 -16.65 -3.25 15.94
C LYS A 382 -17.83 -3.19 14.95
N HIS A 383 -17.55 -3.07 13.65
CA HIS A 383 -18.56 -3.06 12.59
C HIS A 383 -18.96 -4.46 12.10
N LEU A 384 -18.32 -5.52 12.62
CA LEU A 384 -18.52 -6.90 12.21
C LEU A 384 -19.38 -7.67 13.22
N ARG A 385 -20.23 -8.58 12.71
CA ARG A 385 -21.22 -9.29 13.52
C ARG A 385 -20.72 -10.65 14.03
N CYS A 386 -19.74 -11.24 13.37
CA CYS A 386 -19.33 -12.64 13.56
C CYS A 386 -18.04 -12.81 14.39
N LEU A 387 -17.61 -11.78 15.12
CA LEU A 387 -16.32 -11.79 15.84
C LEU A 387 -16.48 -11.64 17.34
#